data_3dd1c51365139111f8bcceab2ff7fe3f
#
_entry.id   3dd1c51365139111f8bcceab2ff7fe3f
#
_cell.length_a   1.000
_cell.length_b   1.000
_cell.length_c   1.000
_cell.angle_alpha   90.00
_cell.angle_beta   90.00
_cell.angle_gamma   90.00
#
_symmetry.space_group_name_H-M   'P 1'
#
loop_
_entity.id
_entity.type
_entity.pdbx_description
1 polymer ?
#
loop_
_entity_poly.entity_id
_entity_poly.type
_entity_poly.pdbx_seq_one_letter_code
_entity_poly.pdbx_strand_id
1 'polypeptide(L)'
;MLMPANFSSLVGEFMSSTIPKYCVTIVKNRYHNGHPDLIPAGMFPDDAIQHVPHGIEIKASRYLRSWQGHNPEDVWLMVFVFDSNRPKDETPRPFRFVKVVGAELSKDDWLFSGRSETSRRTITASVTDSGYQKMMANWIYRGSGFE
;
A
#
# COMPACT_ATOMS: atom_id res chain seq x y z
N MET A 1 -1.58 23.11 -3.77
CA MET A 1 -1.99 21.79 -4.31
C MET A 1 -0.99 20.74 -3.86
N LEU A 2 -1.44 19.64 -3.27
CA LEU A 2 -0.54 18.53 -2.90
C LEU A 2 -0.04 17.80 -4.14
N MET A 3 1.25 17.50 -4.19
CA MET A 3 1.80 16.64 -5.25
C MET A 3 1.20 15.22 -5.16
N PRO A 4 0.98 14.54 -6.29
CA PRO A 4 0.35 13.21 -6.31
C PRO A 4 1.00 12.17 -5.38
N ALA A 5 2.32 12.17 -5.28
CA ALA A 5 3.05 11.28 -4.37
C ALA A 5 2.75 11.57 -2.89
N ASN A 6 2.69 12.86 -2.52
CA ASN A 6 2.37 13.26 -1.15
C ASN A 6 0.93 12.92 -0.77
N PHE A 7 0.02 12.98 -1.74
CA PHE A 7 -1.38 12.63 -1.50
C PHE A 7 -1.53 11.12 -1.24
N SER A 8 -0.85 10.27 -1.99
CA SER A 8 -0.84 8.82 -1.74
C SER A 8 -0.25 8.48 -0.37
N SER A 9 0.83 9.14 0.02
CA SER A 9 1.43 8.97 1.35
C SER A 9 0.45 9.41 2.46
N LEU A 10 -0.26 10.51 2.28
CA LEU A 10 -1.26 10.99 3.23
C LEU A 10 -2.41 9.98 3.41
N VAL A 11 -2.92 9.43 2.32
CA VAL A 11 -3.98 8.41 2.37
C VAL A 11 -3.49 7.15 3.09
N GLY A 12 -2.27 6.66 2.77
CA GLY A 12 -1.66 5.51 3.43
C GLY A 12 -1.49 5.74 4.93
N GLU A 13 -0.95 6.89 5.33
CA GLU A 13 -0.76 7.26 6.74
C GLU A 13 -2.10 7.38 7.49
N PHE A 14 -3.11 7.96 6.87
CA PHE A 14 -4.45 8.04 7.44
C PHE A 14 -5.05 6.65 7.67
N MET A 15 -4.93 5.75 6.69
CA MET A 15 -5.47 4.39 6.81
C MET A 15 -4.72 3.55 7.83
N SER A 16 -3.38 3.62 7.87
CA SER A 16 -2.59 2.90 8.88
C SER A 16 -2.88 3.36 10.32
N SER A 17 -3.24 4.62 10.48
CA SER A 17 -3.63 5.18 11.80
C SER A 17 -5.11 4.93 12.15
N THR A 18 -5.96 4.65 11.16
CA THR A 18 -7.41 4.48 11.34
C THR A 18 -7.81 3.04 11.55
N ILE A 19 -7.23 2.10 10.77
CA ILE A 19 -7.59 0.67 10.83
C ILE A 19 -7.53 0.10 12.25
N PRO A 20 -6.50 0.36 13.08
CA PRO A 20 -6.43 -0.15 14.44
C PRO A 20 -7.58 0.28 15.36
N LYS A 21 -8.27 1.36 15.03
CA LYS A 21 -9.45 1.81 15.81
C LYS A 21 -10.65 0.89 15.64
N TYR A 22 -10.68 0.12 14.55
CA TYR A 22 -11.77 -0.79 14.20
C TYR A 22 -11.35 -2.27 14.23
N CYS A 23 -10.06 -2.55 14.33
CA CYS A 23 -9.50 -3.90 14.39
C CYS A 23 -8.48 -3.98 15.53
N VAL A 24 -8.95 -4.43 16.71
CA VAL A 24 -8.15 -4.42 17.95
C VAL A 24 -7.01 -5.45 17.98
N THR A 25 -6.98 -6.37 17.02
CA THR A 25 -5.92 -7.39 16.91
C THR A 25 -4.65 -6.90 16.23
N ILE A 26 -4.70 -5.72 15.64
CA ILE A 26 -3.57 -5.09 14.96
C ILE A 26 -3.36 -3.66 15.47
N VAL A 27 -2.11 -3.21 15.46
CA VAL A 27 -1.72 -1.86 15.84
C VAL A 27 -0.77 -1.27 14.81
N LYS A 28 -0.68 0.06 14.79
CA LYS A 28 0.34 0.73 13.99
C LYS A 28 1.73 0.43 14.56
N ASN A 29 2.65 0.03 13.69
CA ASN A 29 4.05 -0.14 14.06
C ASN A 29 4.64 1.21 14.51
N ARG A 30 5.07 1.31 15.75
CA ARG A 30 5.62 2.54 16.33
C ARG A 30 7.09 2.77 16.01
N TYR A 31 7.77 1.77 15.44
CA TYR A 31 9.16 1.94 15.03
C TYR A 31 9.23 2.93 13.86
N HIS A 32 10.10 3.93 13.99
CA HIS A 32 10.29 4.91 12.89
C HIS A 32 10.82 4.21 11.64
N ASN A 33 10.11 4.33 10.53
CA ASN A 33 10.37 3.58 9.29
C ASN A 33 10.35 2.05 9.49
N GLY A 34 9.57 1.56 10.45
CA GLY A 34 9.37 0.13 10.67
C GLY A 34 8.56 -0.50 9.54
N HIS A 35 8.80 -1.76 9.29
CA HIS A 35 8.11 -2.54 8.27
C HIS A 35 7.62 -3.87 8.89
N PRO A 36 6.34 -4.24 8.67
CA PRO A 36 5.29 -3.52 7.95
C PRO A 36 4.63 -2.39 8.77
N ASP A 37 3.72 -1.64 8.13
CA ASP A 37 3.02 -0.50 8.76
C ASP A 37 2.13 -0.92 9.95
N LEU A 38 1.45 -2.06 9.83
CA LEU A 38 0.59 -2.62 10.87
C LEU A 38 1.13 -3.98 11.32
N ILE A 39 1.17 -4.18 12.63
CA ILE A 39 1.67 -5.39 13.27
C ILE A 39 0.63 -5.98 14.24
N PRO A 40 0.71 -7.27 14.60
CA PRO A 40 -0.15 -7.84 15.63
C PRO A 40 0.01 -7.12 16.96
N ALA A 41 -1.11 -6.75 17.57
CA ALA A 41 -1.15 -6.05 18.85
C ALA A 41 -0.48 -6.86 19.98
N GLY A 42 0.43 -6.25 20.72
CA GLY A 42 1.10 -6.85 21.88
C GLY A 42 2.10 -7.96 21.54
N MET A 43 2.41 -8.20 20.26
CA MET A 43 3.40 -9.22 19.87
C MET A 43 4.84 -8.72 20.09
N PHE A 44 5.08 -7.43 19.97
CA PHE A 44 6.41 -6.82 20.08
C PHE A 44 6.44 -5.81 21.22
N PRO A 45 7.59 -5.63 21.90
CA PRO A 45 7.77 -4.61 22.93
C PRO A 45 7.34 -3.23 22.41
N ASP A 46 6.50 -2.52 23.18
CA ASP A 46 5.99 -1.17 22.85
C ASP A 46 5.30 -1.06 21.48
N ASP A 47 4.86 -2.18 20.91
CA ASP A 47 4.32 -2.26 19.55
C ASP A 47 5.27 -1.66 18.51
N ALA A 48 6.56 -1.93 18.63
CA ALA A 48 7.59 -1.38 17.77
C ALA A 48 8.57 -2.47 17.29
N ILE A 49 8.74 -2.59 15.97
CA ILE A 49 9.70 -3.50 15.35
C ILE A 49 10.22 -2.91 14.05
N GLN A 50 11.53 -2.98 13.83
CA GLN A 50 12.14 -2.42 12.63
C GLN A 50 11.74 -3.19 11.38
N HIS A 51 11.78 -4.52 11.43
CA HIS A 51 11.38 -5.36 10.31
C HIS A 51 10.90 -6.73 10.80
N VAL A 52 9.77 -7.15 10.27
CA VAL A 52 9.18 -8.48 10.54
C VAL A 52 8.28 -8.90 9.38
N PRO A 53 8.18 -10.21 9.05
CA PRO A 53 7.29 -10.68 7.99
C PRO A 53 5.80 -10.68 8.41
N HIS A 54 5.52 -10.60 9.72
CA HIS A 54 4.16 -10.67 10.25
C HIS A 54 3.55 -9.29 10.37
N GLY A 55 2.52 -9.03 9.61
CA GLY A 55 1.78 -7.78 9.63
C GLY A 55 1.32 -7.38 8.23
N ILE A 56 0.85 -6.15 8.10
CA ILE A 56 0.26 -5.63 6.87
C ILE A 56 1.01 -4.38 6.44
N GLU A 57 1.59 -4.42 5.28
CA GLU A 57 2.12 -3.23 4.59
C GLU A 57 0.99 -2.53 3.86
N ILE A 58 0.87 -1.22 4.04
CA ILE A 58 -0.18 -0.40 3.44
C ILE A 58 0.38 0.45 2.31
N LYS A 59 -0.30 0.41 1.19
CA LYS A 59 -0.06 1.32 0.06
C LYS A 59 -1.35 2.02 -0.34
N ALA A 60 -1.23 3.25 -0.79
CA ALA A 60 -2.31 3.96 -1.44
C ALA A 60 -1.89 4.38 -2.84
N SER A 61 -2.77 4.24 -3.81
CA SER A 61 -2.45 4.49 -5.20
C SER A 61 -3.66 4.98 -5.99
N ARG A 62 -3.40 5.85 -6.98
CA ARG A 62 -4.37 6.20 -8.02
C ARG A 62 -4.38 5.22 -9.18
N TYR A 63 -3.36 4.35 -9.26
CA TYR A 63 -3.24 3.37 -10.34
C TYR A 63 -4.01 2.11 -9.99
N LEU A 64 -4.67 1.54 -10.99
CA LEU A 64 -5.50 0.35 -10.86
C LEU A 64 -4.68 -0.94 -10.71
N ARG A 65 -3.41 -0.91 -11.12
CA ARG A 65 -2.45 -2.04 -11.10
C ARG A 65 -1.01 -1.56 -11.06
N SER A 66 -0.07 -2.50 -11.06
CA SER A 66 1.38 -2.23 -11.08
C SER A 66 1.83 -1.37 -9.89
N TRP A 67 1.29 -1.67 -8.72
CA TRP A 67 1.66 -0.97 -7.49
C TRP A 67 3.12 -1.21 -7.15
N GLN A 68 3.77 -0.18 -6.63
CA GLN A 68 5.21 -0.18 -6.40
C GLN A 68 5.56 -0.31 -4.92
N GLY A 69 6.60 -1.10 -4.64
CA GLY A 69 7.32 -1.17 -3.38
C GLY A 69 8.79 -0.78 -3.57
N HIS A 70 9.56 -0.81 -2.50
CA HIS A 70 10.99 -0.52 -2.57
C HIS A 70 11.79 -1.75 -3.03
N ASN A 71 11.40 -2.93 -2.57
CA ASN A 71 12.06 -4.19 -2.87
C ASN A 71 11.02 -5.31 -3.10
N PRO A 72 11.40 -6.41 -3.76
CA PRO A 72 10.65 -7.65 -3.71
C PRO A 72 10.63 -8.20 -2.28
N GLU A 73 9.46 -8.42 -1.71
CA GLU A 73 9.29 -8.79 -0.31
C GLU A 73 8.25 -9.89 -0.14
N ASP A 74 8.50 -10.76 0.84
CA ASP A 74 7.45 -11.63 1.39
C ASP A 74 6.65 -10.77 2.38
N VAL A 75 5.44 -10.38 2.01
CA VAL A 75 4.64 -9.41 2.77
C VAL A 75 3.15 -9.59 2.54
N TRP A 76 2.35 -9.39 3.55
CA TRP A 76 0.92 -9.17 3.36
C TRP A 76 0.69 -7.70 2.95
N LEU A 77 0.42 -7.47 1.67
CA LEU A 77 0.23 -6.13 1.10
C LEU A 77 -1.24 -5.78 1.01
N MET A 78 -1.63 -4.61 1.53
CA MET A 78 -2.96 -4.02 1.36
C MET A 78 -2.85 -2.73 0.56
N VAL A 79 -3.61 -2.64 -0.54
CA VAL A 79 -3.60 -1.46 -1.40
C VAL A 79 -4.97 -0.78 -1.42
N PHE A 80 -4.97 0.50 -1.05
CA PHE A 80 -6.10 1.41 -1.15
C PHE A 80 -6.03 2.14 -2.48
N VAL A 81 -6.83 1.72 -3.44
CA VAL A 81 -6.94 2.42 -4.73
C VAL A 81 -8.02 3.49 -4.61
N PHE A 82 -7.65 4.72 -4.91
CA PHE A 82 -8.53 5.87 -4.80
C PHE A 82 -8.57 6.72 -6.08
N ASP A 83 -9.65 7.47 -6.24
CA ASP A 83 -9.79 8.52 -7.23
C ASP A 83 -9.97 9.88 -6.55
N SER A 84 -9.42 10.92 -7.15
CA SER A 84 -9.50 12.29 -6.66
C SER A 84 -9.13 13.26 -7.79
N ASN A 85 -9.33 14.53 -7.58
CA ASN A 85 -8.95 15.56 -8.53
C ASN A 85 -7.52 15.41 -9.03
N ARG A 86 -7.35 15.64 -10.32
CA ARG A 86 -6.06 15.74 -11.01
C ARG A 86 -5.83 17.20 -11.42
N PRO A 87 -4.56 17.62 -11.59
CA PRO A 87 -4.24 19.00 -11.94
C PRO A 87 -4.91 19.54 -13.21
N LYS A 88 -5.33 18.64 -14.11
CA LYS A 88 -5.95 18.97 -15.40
C LYS A 88 -7.47 18.77 -15.44
N ASP A 89 -8.08 18.42 -14.31
CA ASP A 89 -9.53 18.24 -14.26
C ASP A 89 -10.21 19.60 -14.25
N GLU A 90 -11.06 19.85 -15.23
CA GLU A 90 -11.86 21.09 -15.32
C GLU A 90 -12.99 21.10 -14.30
N THR A 91 -13.53 19.94 -13.98
CA THR A 91 -14.60 19.77 -12.98
C THR A 91 -14.07 19.03 -11.75
N PRO A 92 -14.25 19.59 -10.54
CA PRO A 92 -13.85 18.91 -9.31
C PRO A 92 -14.51 17.56 -9.15
N ARG A 93 -13.71 16.55 -8.80
CA ARG A 93 -14.19 15.21 -8.48
C ARG A 93 -14.03 14.94 -6.99
N PRO A 94 -15.06 14.41 -6.31
CA PRO A 94 -14.92 14.04 -4.90
C PRO A 94 -13.91 12.92 -4.73
N PHE A 95 -13.17 12.93 -3.61
CA PHE A 95 -12.37 11.80 -3.21
C PHE A 95 -13.25 10.57 -2.99
N ARG A 96 -12.82 9.43 -3.51
CA ARG A 96 -13.46 8.14 -3.25
C ARG A 96 -12.46 7.00 -3.31
N PHE A 97 -12.69 5.96 -2.52
CA PHE A 97 -12.03 4.69 -2.73
C PHE A 97 -12.68 3.94 -3.90
N VAL A 98 -11.84 3.45 -4.78
CA VAL A 98 -12.21 2.65 -5.96
C VAL A 98 -12.31 1.19 -5.58
N LYS A 99 -11.26 0.69 -4.94
CA LYS A 99 -11.18 -0.65 -4.40
C LYS A 99 -10.13 -0.72 -3.30
N VAL A 100 -10.28 -1.67 -2.41
CA VAL A 100 -9.25 -2.09 -1.45
C VAL A 100 -9.02 -3.57 -1.66
N VAL A 101 -7.79 -3.93 -1.91
CA VAL A 101 -7.37 -5.31 -2.17
C VAL A 101 -6.15 -5.63 -1.32
N GLY A 102 -5.95 -6.90 -0.98
CA GLY A 102 -4.78 -7.30 -0.22
C GLY A 102 -4.55 -8.80 -0.33
N ALA A 103 -3.30 -9.21 -0.26
CA ALA A 103 -2.92 -10.61 -0.24
C ALA A 103 -1.52 -10.77 0.32
N GLU A 104 -1.19 -11.98 0.73
CA GLU A 104 0.17 -12.38 0.99
C GLU A 104 0.91 -12.54 -0.34
N LEU A 105 1.92 -11.69 -0.54
CA LEU A 105 2.79 -11.72 -1.69
C LEU A 105 4.14 -12.34 -1.31
N SER A 106 4.69 -13.13 -2.22
CA SER A 106 6.06 -13.63 -2.16
C SER A 106 6.98 -12.78 -3.04
N LYS A 107 8.29 -12.96 -2.91
CA LYS A 107 9.28 -12.27 -3.76
C LYS A 107 9.03 -12.46 -5.25
N ASP A 108 8.47 -13.61 -5.66
CA ASP A 108 8.14 -13.94 -7.06
C ASP A 108 6.95 -13.12 -7.61
N ASP A 109 6.16 -12.50 -6.73
CA ASP A 109 5.06 -11.61 -7.11
C ASP A 109 5.51 -10.17 -7.42
N TRP A 110 6.83 -9.93 -7.43
CA TRP A 110 7.42 -8.63 -7.70
C TRP A 110 8.36 -8.67 -8.90
N LEU A 111 8.22 -7.70 -9.78
CA LEU A 111 9.18 -7.41 -10.84
C LEU A 111 10.13 -6.33 -10.35
N PHE A 112 11.40 -6.71 -10.16
CA PHE A 112 12.43 -5.79 -9.71
C PHE A 112 13.04 -5.03 -10.90
N SER A 113 12.92 -3.72 -10.91
CA SER A 113 13.61 -2.86 -11.86
C SER A 113 14.91 -2.37 -11.23
N GLY A 114 16.03 -2.99 -11.63
CA GLY A 114 17.34 -2.56 -11.20
C GLY A 114 17.65 -1.11 -11.56
N ARG A 115 18.56 -0.48 -10.81
CA ARG A 115 19.06 0.88 -11.11
C ARG A 115 20.00 0.79 -12.30
N SER A 116 19.72 1.53 -13.39
CA SER A 116 20.73 1.76 -14.41
C SER A 116 21.75 2.77 -13.88
N GLU A 117 23.02 2.66 -14.27
CA GLU A 117 24.11 3.55 -13.83
C GLU A 117 23.81 5.05 -14.08
N THR A 118 22.96 5.34 -15.05
CA THR A 118 22.58 6.71 -15.45
C THR A 118 21.24 7.17 -14.86
N SER A 119 20.50 6.30 -14.17
CA SER A 119 19.18 6.61 -13.64
C SER A 119 19.25 7.20 -12.24
N ARG A 120 18.67 8.39 -12.05
CA ARG A 120 18.39 8.97 -10.73
C ARG A 120 17.16 8.36 -10.05
N ARG A 121 16.49 7.38 -10.68
CA ARG A 121 15.30 6.74 -10.12
C ARG A 121 15.69 5.85 -8.96
N THR A 122 14.90 5.89 -7.91
CA THR A 122 14.97 4.93 -6.81
C THR A 122 14.75 3.52 -7.36
N ILE A 123 15.49 2.54 -6.86
CA ILE A 123 15.23 1.13 -7.12
C ILE A 123 13.80 0.85 -6.67
N THR A 124 12.98 0.28 -7.55
CA THR A 124 11.59 -0.06 -7.25
C THR A 124 11.28 -1.49 -7.66
N ALA A 125 10.40 -2.13 -6.92
CA ALA A 125 9.73 -3.35 -7.32
C ALA A 125 8.28 -3.03 -7.68
N SER A 126 7.73 -3.69 -8.68
CA SER A 126 6.32 -3.55 -9.07
C SER A 126 5.63 -4.90 -8.92
N VAL A 127 4.39 -4.87 -8.43
CA VAL A 127 3.56 -6.08 -8.36
C VAL A 127 3.31 -6.63 -9.76
N THR A 128 3.61 -7.90 -9.96
CA THR A 128 3.40 -8.62 -11.23
C THR A 128 1.92 -8.90 -11.48
N ASP A 129 1.60 -9.41 -12.67
CA ASP A 129 0.24 -9.86 -12.97
C ASP A 129 -0.20 -11.00 -12.04
N SER A 130 0.69 -11.92 -11.65
CA SER A 130 0.35 -12.99 -10.69
C SER A 130 0.01 -12.43 -9.31
N GLY A 131 0.83 -11.52 -8.79
CA GLY A 131 0.55 -10.82 -7.54
C GLY A 131 -0.74 -10.01 -7.60
N TYR A 132 -0.98 -9.32 -8.72
CA TYR A 132 -2.23 -8.60 -8.95
C TYR A 132 -3.45 -9.53 -8.90
N GLN A 133 -3.40 -10.70 -9.55
CA GLN A 133 -4.51 -11.66 -9.52
C GLN A 133 -4.78 -12.20 -8.11
N LYS A 134 -3.72 -12.50 -7.32
CA LYS A 134 -3.87 -12.88 -5.91
C LYS A 134 -4.63 -11.81 -5.12
N MET A 135 -4.25 -10.54 -5.29
CA MET A 135 -4.87 -9.42 -4.59
C MET A 135 -6.31 -9.18 -5.04
N MET A 136 -6.59 -9.31 -6.34
CA MET A 136 -7.94 -9.16 -6.88
C MET A 136 -8.88 -10.30 -6.46
N ALA A 137 -8.37 -11.52 -6.31
CA ALA A 137 -9.13 -12.64 -5.77
C ALA A 137 -9.51 -12.43 -4.29
N ASN A 138 -8.70 -11.68 -3.56
CA ASN A 138 -8.90 -11.36 -2.14
C ASN A 138 -9.26 -9.87 -1.93
N TRP A 139 -10.27 -9.39 -2.64
CA TRP A 139 -10.74 -8.03 -2.49
C TRP A 139 -11.42 -7.79 -1.13
N ILE A 140 -11.21 -6.63 -0.55
CA ILE A 140 -11.78 -6.21 0.74
C ILE A 140 -12.93 -5.23 0.52
N TYR A 141 -12.78 -4.34 -0.47
CA TYR A 141 -13.80 -3.37 -0.85
C TYR A 141 -13.79 -3.13 -2.36
N ARG A 142 -14.99 -2.99 -2.93
CA ARG A 142 -15.21 -2.54 -4.31
C ARG A 142 -16.20 -1.41 -4.32
N GLY A 143 -15.79 -0.26 -4.85
CA GLY A 143 -16.68 0.88 -5.05
C GLY A 143 -17.69 0.60 -6.18
N SER A 144 -18.83 1.26 -6.14
CA SER A 144 -19.83 1.21 -7.21
C SER A 144 -19.24 1.73 -8.53
N GLY A 145 -19.45 0.99 -9.63
CA GLY A 145 -18.99 1.37 -10.96
C GLY A 145 -17.63 0.81 -11.39
N PHE A 146 -17.05 -0.11 -10.63
CA PHE A 146 -15.88 -0.89 -11.02
C PHE A 146 -16.22 -2.39 -11.01
N GLU A 147 -16.62 -2.88 -12.18
CA GLU A 147 -16.62 -4.31 -12.48
C GLU A 147 -15.26 -4.75 -13.02
#